data_e0df44dfb7a22014e1d503c7b5cd5d6a
#
_entry.id   e0df44dfb7a22014e1d503c7b5cd5d6a
#
_cell.length_a   1.000
_cell.length_b   1.000
_cell.length_c   1.000
_cell.angle_alpha   90.00
_cell.angle_beta   90.00
_cell.angle_gamma   90.00
#
_symmetry.space_group_name_H-M   'P 1'
#
loop_
_entity.id
_entity.type
_entity.pdbx_description
1 polymer ?
#
loop_
_entity_poly.entity_id
_entity_poly.type
_entity_poly.pdbx_seq_one_letter_code
_entity_poly.pdbx_strand_id
1 'polypeptide(L)'
;YLNFNFDYKDLNTLENREIYYSNFDQKDYILFHFDEKWIFNKYIKNYKNIEPSERELKLFLTSLSLKLNKNIIVTTGNNTPKILSNVFKNNFIDNVNLIENISFTDLESIINNSSLLISCHGAVSHVAAAKNIKQIDIIDKSYNYEKWTKHFRNYKSISRKSFNELSFEILNLNFI
;
A
#
# COMPACT_ATOMS: atom_id res chain seq x y z
N TYR A 1 9.84 -23.21 -27.33
CA TYR A 1 9.50 -21.83 -26.87
C TYR A 1 8.06 -21.59 -27.28
N LEU A 2 7.12 -21.66 -26.31
CA LEU A 2 5.73 -21.25 -26.52
C LEU A 2 5.71 -19.73 -26.44
N ASN A 3 5.50 -19.06 -27.58
CA ASN A 3 5.17 -17.64 -27.61
C ASN A 3 3.73 -17.47 -27.11
N PHE A 4 3.55 -17.20 -25.83
CA PHE A 4 2.29 -16.72 -25.32
C PHE A 4 2.20 -15.23 -25.64
N ASN A 5 1.43 -14.86 -26.62
CA ASN A 5 0.94 -13.50 -26.78
C ASN A 5 -0.12 -13.26 -25.70
N PHE A 6 0.31 -12.82 -24.53
CA PHE A 6 -0.62 -12.29 -23.54
C PHE A 6 -1.10 -10.92 -23.99
N ASP A 7 -2.38 -10.79 -24.30
CA ASP A 7 -3.01 -9.47 -24.35
C ASP A 7 -3.14 -8.99 -22.87
N TYR A 8 -2.42 -7.92 -22.54
CA TYR A 8 -2.47 -7.34 -21.18
C TYR A 8 -3.88 -6.89 -20.75
N LYS A 9 -4.84 -6.87 -21.65
CA LYS A 9 -6.26 -6.64 -21.35
C LYS A 9 -6.85 -7.78 -20.51
N ASP A 10 -6.36 -8.99 -20.69
CA ASP A 10 -6.88 -10.17 -19.98
C ASP A 10 -6.45 -10.22 -18.50
N LEU A 11 -5.42 -9.46 -18.10
CA LEU A 11 -5.00 -9.35 -16.70
C LEU A 11 -5.95 -8.51 -15.84
N ASN A 12 -6.92 -7.83 -16.45
CA ASN A 12 -7.90 -6.98 -15.75
C ASN A 12 -9.19 -7.73 -15.39
N THR A 13 -9.23 -9.04 -15.51
CA THR A 13 -10.45 -9.84 -15.30
C THR A 13 -10.63 -10.40 -13.88
N LEU A 14 -9.91 -9.87 -12.90
CA LEU A 14 -10.23 -10.22 -11.51
C LEU A 14 -11.66 -9.79 -11.21
N GLU A 15 -12.51 -10.77 -10.92
CA GLU A 15 -13.92 -10.53 -10.59
C GLU A 15 -14.04 -9.54 -9.44
N ASN A 16 -14.92 -8.56 -9.60
CA ASN A 16 -15.28 -7.66 -8.52
C ASN A 16 -16.16 -8.44 -7.53
N ARG A 17 -15.57 -8.91 -6.45
CA ARG A 17 -16.32 -9.47 -5.33
C ARG A 17 -16.73 -8.30 -4.44
N GLU A 18 -18.03 -8.08 -4.31
CA GLU A 18 -18.54 -7.14 -3.31
C GLU A 18 -18.37 -7.79 -1.93
N ILE A 19 -17.52 -7.23 -1.12
CA ILE A 19 -17.38 -7.63 0.28
C ILE A 19 -17.99 -6.52 1.12
N TYR A 20 -19.05 -6.90 1.81
CA TYR A 20 -19.67 -6.07 2.81
C TYR A 20 -18.83 -6.11 4.10
N TYR A 21 -17.85 -5.25 4.21
CA TYR A 21 -17.45 -4.78 5.52
C TYR A 21 -18.50 -3.79 5.99
N SER A 22 -19.36 -4.22 6.91
CA SER A 22 -20.50 -3.47 7.41
C SER A 22 -20.18 -2.10 8.04
N ASN A 23 -18.91 -1.73 8.10
CA ASN A 23 -18.41 -0.45 8.61
C ASN A 23 -17.71 0.42 7.54
N PHE A 24 -17.66 -0.01 6.28
CA PHE A 24 -16.92 0.69 5.22
C PHE A 24 -17.74 0.80 3.93
N ASP A 25 -18.89 1.45 4.00
CA ASP A 25 -19.64 1.88 2.80
C ASP A 25 -18.93 2.99 2.00
N GLN A 26 -17.70 3.36 2.40
CA GLN A 26 -16.96 4.41 1.75
C GLN A 26 -16.12 3.84 0.61
N LYS A 27 -16.44 4.30 -0.58
CA LYS A 27 -15.55 4.28 -1.74
C LYS A 27 -14.66 5.53 -1.65
N ASP A 28 -13.46 5.45 -2.26
CA ASP A 28 -12.60 6.64 -2.39
C ASP A 28 -11.75 6.99 -1.15
N TYR A 29 -11.13 5.99 -0.55
CA TYR A 29 -10.14 6.13 0.51
C TYR A 29 -8.72 5.82 0.01
N ILE A 30 -7.72 6.16 0.82
CA ILE A 30 -6.32 5.76 0.60
C ILE A 30 -6.09 4.44 1.32
N LEU A 31 -5.53 3.47 0.61
CA LEU A 31 -5.07 2.23 1.20
C LEU A 31 -3.57 2.29 1.45
N PHE A 32 -3.17 2.19 2.71
CA PHE A 32 -1.78 2.06 3.12
C PHE A 32 -1.51 0.63 3.60
N HIS A 33 -0.88 -0.17 2.75
CA HIS A 33 -0.54 -1.55 3.12
C HIS A 33 0.81 -1.60 3.81
N PHE A 34 0.79 -1.89 5.12
CA PHE A 34 1.97 -1.90 5.99
C PHE A 34 2.26 -3.32 6.47
N ASP A 35 3.04 -4.05 5.70
CA ASP A 35 3.44 -5.42 5.97
C ASP A 35 4.89 -5.51 6.51
N GLU A 36 5.41 -6.73 6.62
CA GLU A 36 6.76 -7.00 7.09
C GLU A 36 7.87 -6.39 6.23
N LYS A 37 7.56 -5.92 5.01
CA LYS A 37 8.54 -5.26 4.13
C LYS A 37 8.91 -3.85 4.61
N TRP A 38 8.11 -3.28 5.48
CA TRP A 38 8.39 -2.01 6.15
C TRP A 38 9.27 -2.19 7.40
N ILE A 39 9.45 -3.43 7.86
CA ILE A 39 10.20 -3.74 9.08
C ILE A 39 11.61 -4.16 8.74
N PHE A 40 12.57 -3.46 9.35
CA PHE A 40 13.98 -3.79 9.16
C PHE A 40 14.31 -5.20 9.65
N ASN A 41 15.16 -5.89 8.90
CA ASN A 41 15.67 -7.23 9.21
C ASN A 41 14.62 -8.35 9.23
N LYS A 42 13.38 -8.09 8.84
CA LYS A 42 12.36 -9.13 8.61
C LYS A 42 12.50 -9.71 7.21
N TYR A 43 12.06 -8.98 6.22
CA TYR A 43 12.11 -9.37 4.82
C TYR A 43 13.28 -8.72 4.08
N ILE A 44 13.61 -7.48 4.45
CA ILE A 44 14.61 -6.65 3.79
C ILE A 44 15.67 -6.26 4.80
N LYS A 45 16.93 -6.57 4.43
CA LYS A 45 18.08 -6.38 5.31
C LYS A 45 18.90 -5.12 5.02
N ASN A 46 18.66 -4.49 3.88
CA ASN A 46 19.54 -3.44 3.36
C ASN A 46 19.11 -2.01 3.72
N TYR A 47 17.93 -1.82 4.30
CA TYR A 47 17.34 -0.50 4.55
C TYR A 47 16.93 -0.34 6.02
N LYS A 48 17.91 -0.06 6.86
CA LYS A 48 17.74 0.04 8.33
C LYS A 48 16.71 1.09 8.75
N ASN A 49 16.59 2.16 7.99
CA ASN A 49 15.79 3.34 8.36
C ASN A 49 14.42 3.40 7.68
N ILE A 50 13.98 2.32 7.01
CA ILE A 50 12.65 2.27 6.40
C ILE A 50 11.55 2.11 7.45
N GLU A 51 11.87 1.46 8.57
CA GLU A 51 10.94 1.27 9.67
C GLU A 51 10.73 2.61 10.39
N PRO A 52 9.49 3.11 10.46
CA PRO A 52 9.20 4.34 11.16
C PRO A 52 9.26 4.17 12.68
N SER A 53 9.47 5.25 13.41
CA SER A 53 9.04 5.35 14.80
C SER A 53 7.51 5.53 14.88
N GLU A 54 6.92 5.28 16.04
CA GLU A 54 5.48 5.48 16.26
C GLU A 54 5.05 6.92 15.94
N ARG A 55 5.89 7.89 16.31
CA ARG A 55 5.66 9.30 16.04
C ARG A 55 5.67 9.62 14.54
N GLU A 56 6.64 9.08 13.80
CA GLU A 56 6.77 9.30 12.36
C GLU A 56 5.59 8.70 11.61
N LEU A 57 5.19 7.47 11.98
CA LEU A 57 4.05 6.80 11.35
C LEU A 57 2.75 7.55 11.61
N LYS A 58 2.52 7.99 12.85
CA LYS A 58 1.34 8.79 13.21
C LYS A 58 1.30 10.11 12.44
N LEU A 59 2.42 10.85 12.40
CA LEU A 59 2.51 12.11 11.67
C LEU A 59 2.26 11.92 10.17
N PHE A 60 2.83 10.87 9.58
CA PHE A 60 2.62 10.57 8.16
C PHE A 60 1.14 10.31 7.85
N LEU A 61 0.49 9.40 8.59
CA LEU A 61 -0.92 9.06 8.37
C LEU A 61 -1.83 10.29 8.54
N THR A 62 -1.61 11.06 9.60
CA THR A 62 -2.36 12.31 9.82
C THR A 62 -2.15 13.31 8.68
N SER A 63 -0.89 13.53 8.28
CA SER A 63 -0.57 14.49 7.22
C SER A 63 -1.14 14.06 5.86
N LEU A 64 -1.10 12.75 5.58
CA LEU A 64 -1.65 12.19 4.33
C LEU A 64 -3.17 12.35 4.27
N SER A 65 -3.88 12.02 5.37
CA SER A 65 -5.32 12.19 5.46
C SER A 65 -5.74 13.66 5.30
N LEU A 66 -5.08 14.57 6.02
CA LEU A 66 -5.38 16.00 5.94
C LEU A 66 -5.09 16.57 4.54
N LYS A 67 -3.93 16.25 3.96
CA LYS A 67 -3.53 16.77 2.65
C LYS A 67 -4.49 16.36 1.55
N LEU A 68 -4.97 15.13 1.57
CA LEU A 68 -5.82 14.58 0.51
C LEU A 68 -7.31 14.68 0.86
N ASN A 69 -7.64 15.12 2.07
CA ASN A 69 -9.00 15.15 2.59
C ASN A 69 -9.74 13.81 2.40
N LYS A 70 -9.05 12.71 2.75
CA LYS A 70 -9.53 11.34 2.57
C LYS A 70 -9.30 10.51 3.82
N ASN A 71 -10.19 9.53 4.00
CA ASN A 71 -9.94 8.47 4.97
C ASN A 71 -8.77 7.59 4.52
N ILE A 72 -8.07 7.04 5.49
CA ILE A 72 -7.00 6.07 5.27
C ILE A 72 -7.42 4.74 5.88
N ILE A 73 -7.32 3.68 5.11
CA ILE A 73 -7.35 2.30 5.60
C ILE A 73 -5.91 1.80 5.64
N VAL A 74 -5.48 1.37 6.81
CA VAL A 74 -4.20 0.69 6.99
C VAL A 74 -4.49 -0.81 7.05
N THR A 75 -3.84 -1.59 6.19
CA THR A 75 -3.94 -3.05 6.21
C THR A 75 -2.58 -3.67 6.49
N THR A 76 -2.58 -4.87 7.04
CA THR A 76 -1.36 -5.65 7.31
C THR A 76 -1.34 -6.96 6.52
N GLY A 77 -0.19 -7.62 6.47
CA GLY A 77 -0.10 -9.01 6.07
C GLY A 77 -0.61 -9.94 7.18
N ASN A 78 -0.19 -11.22 7.14
CA ASN A 78 -0.60 -12.24 8.12
C ASN A 78 -0.19 -11.91 9.56
N ASN A 79 0.82 -11.06 9.73
CA ASN A 79 1.29 -10.61 11.04
C ASN A 79 1.27 -9.09 11.10
N THR A 80 0.62 -8.54 12.10
CA THR A 80 0.63 -7.10 12.33
C THR A 80 1.98 -6.68 12.91
N PRO A 81 2.70 -5.76 12.25
CA PRO A 81 3.92 -5.20 12.81
C PRO A 81 3.66 -4.53 14.16
N LYS A 82 4.53 -4.81 15.14
CA LYS A 82 4.40 -4.31 16.52
C LYS A 82 4.20 -2.80 16.60
N ILE A 83 4.86 -2.06 15.72
CA ILE A 83 4.74 -0.60 15.67
C ILE A 83 3.32 -0.14 15.33
N LEU A 84 2.63 -0.82 14.41
CA LEU A 84 1.22 -0.53 14.14
C LEU A 84 0.35 -0.78 15.36
N SER A 85 0.49 -1.95 15.97
CA SER A 85 -0.26 -2.27 17.19
C SER A 85 -0.05 -1.22 18.27
N ASN A 86 1.18 -0.70 18.45
CA ASN A 86 1.48 0.34 19.42
C ASN A 86 0.81 1.68 19.06
N VAL A 87 0.88 2.09 17.80
CA VAL A 87 0.29 3.36 17.33
C VAL A 87 -1.22 3.36 17.54
N PHE A 88 -1.91 2.24 17.25
CA PHE A 88 -3.36 2.17 17.31
C PHE A 88 -3.92 1.78 18.69
N LYS A 89 -3.15 1.12 19.56
CA LYS A 89 -3.60 0.80 20.93
C LYS A 89 -3.86 2.02 21.80
N ASN A 90 -3.05 3.04 21.66
CA ASN A 90 -3.02 4.17 22.58
C ASN A 90 -3.49 5.48 21.94
N ASN A 91 -3.79 5.47 20.66
CA ASN A 91 -4.08 6.69 19.93
C ASN A 91 -5.16 6.45 18.88
N PHE A 92 -6.26 7.17 19.03
CA PHE A 92 -7.17 7.39 17.92
C PHE A 92 -6.50 8.37 16.94
N ILE A 93 -6.49 8.04 15.66
CA ILE A 93 -6.05 8.94 14.58
C ILE A 93 -7.29 9.21 13.74
N ASP A 94 -7.70 10.48 13.70
CA ASP A 94 -8.89 10.88 12.95
C ASP A 94 -8.78 10.45 11.49
N ASN A 95 -9.85 9.86 10.97
CA ASN A 95 -9.96 9.38 9.59
C ASN A 95 -8.97 8.27 9.20
N VAL A 96 -8.37 7.56 10.17
CA VAL A 96 -7.46 6.45 9.91
C VAL A 96 -7.95 5.20 10.63
N ASN A 97 -8.17 4.13 9.88
CA ASN A 97 -8.65 2.85 10.40
C ASN A 97 -7.64 1.73 10.11
N LEU A 98 -7.40 0.89 11.11
CA LEU A 98 -6.55 -0.30 10.97
C LEU A 98 -7.42 -1.55 10.79
N ILE A 99 -7.11 -2.33 9.77
CA ILE A 99 -7.69 -3.66 9.53
C ILE A 99 -6.56 -4.68 9.57
N GLU A 100 -6.57 -5.51 10.61
CA GLU A 100 -5.56 -6.53 10.84
C GLU A 100 -6.00 -7.90 10.31
N ASN A 101 -5.04 -8.75 10.01
CA ASN A 101 -5.25 -10.17 9.65
C ASN A 101 -6.28 -10.37 8.52
N ILE A 102 -6.25 -9.48 7.55
CA ILE A 102 -7.19 -9.51 6.44
C ILE A 102 -6.91 -10.71 5.52
N SER A 103 -7.97 -11.38 5.08
CA SER A 103 -7.85 -12.39 4.04
C SER A 103 -7.43 -11.76 2.70
N PHE A 104 -6.81 -12.54 1.82
CA PHE A 104 -6.41 -12.01 0.50
C PHE A 104 -7.63 -11.56 -0.32
N THR A 105 -8.74 -12.29 -0.23
CA THR A 105 -9.99 -11.94 -0.92
C THR A 105 -10.56 -10.61 -0.43
N ASP A 106 -10.51 -10.37 0.87
CA ASP A 106 -10.98 -9.13 1.47
C ASP A 106 -10.05 -7.97 1.11
N LEU A 107 -8.73 -8.21 1.11
CA LEU A 107 -7.74 -7.24 0.70
C LEU A 107 -7.94 -6.83 -0.78
N GLU A 108 -8.25 -7.78 -1.65
CA GLU A 108 -8.59 -7.52 -3.06
C GLU A 108 -9.77 -6.55 -3.20
N SER A 109 -10.83 -6.73 -2.42
CA SER A 109 -11.98 -5.84 -2.42
C SER A 109 -11.65 -4.45 -1.86
N ILE A 110 -10.88 -4.39 -0.79
CA ILE A 110 -10.41 -3.12 -0.24
C ILE A 110 -9.55 -2.38 -1.27
N ILE A 111 -8.66 -3.07 -1.97
CA ILE A 111 -7.88 -2.46 -3.05
C ILE A 111 -8.80 -1.90 -4.13
N ASN A 112 -9.78 -2.67 -4.59
CA ASN A 112 -10.69 -2.27 -5.67
C ASN A 112 -11.51 -1.00 -5.37
N ASN A 113 -11.78 -0.73 -4.10
CA ASN A 113 -12.55 0.43 -3.66
C ASN A 113 -11.65 1.63 -3.24
N SER A 114 -10.33 1.46 -3.25
CA SER A 114 -9.40 2.53 -2.91
C SER A 114 -9.15 3.47 -4.10
N SER A 115 -8.87 4.72 -3.80
CA SER A 115 -8.43 5.71 -4.82
C SER A 115 -6.92 5.73 -5.03
N LEU A 116 -6.18 5.26 -4.04
CA LEU A 116 -4.72 5.20 -4.04
C LEU A 116 -4.26 4.06 -3.14
N LEU A 117 -3.36 3.22 -3.65
CA LEU A 117 -2.58 2.28 -2.85
C LEU A 117 -1.18 2.84 -2.61
N ILE A 118 -0.71 2.75 -1.36
CA ILE A 118 0.69 2.96 -0.98
C ILE A 118 1.19 1.67 -0.32
N SER A 119 2.22 1.05 -0.88
CA SER A 119 2.76 -0.22 -0.36
C SER A 119 4.24 -0.40 -0.69
N CYS A 120 4.92 -1.31 -0.03
CA CYS A 120 6.13 -1.90 -0.58
C CYS A 120 5.76 -2.89 -1.68
N HIS A 121 6.52 -2.89 -2.78
CA HIS A 121 6.25 -3.75 -3.93
C HIS A 121 6.02 -5.22 -3.53
N GLY A 122 4.96 -5.83 -4.07
CA GLY A 122 4.58 -7.21 -3.78
C GLY A 122 3.27 -7.62 -4.45
N ALA A 123 2.65 -8.70 -3.97
CA ALA A 123 1.40 -9.22 -4.52
C ALA A 123 0.29 -8.15 -4.55
N VAL A 124 0.24 -7.31 -3.53
CA VAL A 124 -0.75 -6.21 -3.40
C VAL A 124 -0.63 -5.22 -4.56
N SER A 125 0.59 -4.90 -4.99
CA SER A 125 0.84 -4.01 -6.15
C SER A 125 0.33 -4.61 -7.46
N HIS A 126 0.47 -5.92 -7.65
CA HIS A 126 -0.06 -6.60 -8.83
C HIS A 126 -1.60 -6.63 -8.85
N VAL A 127 -2.23 -6.81 -7.69
CA VAL A 127 -3.69 -6.71 -7.58
C VAL A 127 -4.17 -5.30 -7.93
N ALA A 128 -3.52 -4.27 -7.38
CA ALA A 128 -3.86 -2.88 -7.68
C ALA A 128 -3.70 -2.56 -9.18
N ALA A 129 -2.62 -3.07 -9.80
CA ALA A 129 -2.41 -2.90 -11.24
C ALA A 129 -3.49 -3.60 -12.06
N ALA A 130 -3.90 -4.83 -11.71
CA ALA A 130 -4.97 -5.56 -12.37
C ALA A 130 -6.33 -4.85 -12.26
N LYS A 131 -6.57 -4.16 -11.15
CA LYS A 131 -7.78 -3.33 -10.91
C LYS A 131 -7.63 -1.90 -11.43
N ASN A 132 -6.51 -1.57 -12.07
CA ASN A 132 -6.18 -0.22 -12.57
C ASN A 132 -6.23 0.88 -11.49
N ILE A 133 -5.97 0.52 -10.24
CA ILE A 133 -5.91 1.44 -9.11
C ILE A 133 -4.61 2.25 -9.18
N LYS A 134 -4.72 3.55 -8.89
CA LYS A 134 -3.55 4.41 -8.73
C LYS A 134 -2.69 3.90 -7.58
N GLN A 135 -1.37 3.78 -7.81
CA GLN A 135 -0.50 3.18 -6.78
C GLN A 135 0.89 3.79 -6.72
N ILE A 136 1.41 3.84 -5.50
CA ILE A 136 2.79 4.21 -5.18
C ILE A 136 3.46 2.99 -4.56
N ASP A 137 4.47 2.48 -5.24
CA ASP A 137 5.27 1.36 -4.77
C ASP A 137 6.61 1.81 -4.22
N ILE A 138 6.94 1.36 -3.03
CA ILE A 138 8.26 1.52 -2.44
C ILE A 138 9.12 0.35 -2.88
N ILE A 139 10.12 0.61 -3.68
CA ILE A 139 10.95 -0.40 -4.34
C ILE A 139 12.40 -0.38 -3.87
N ASP A 140 13.07 -1.51 -3.96
CA ASP A 140 14.51 -1.64 -3.76
C ASP A 140 15.24 -1.35 -5.07
N LYS A 141 16.14 -0.36 -5.07
CA LYS A 141 16.95 0.01 -6.26
C LYS A 141 17.85 -1.12 -6.77
N SER A 142 18.19 -2.09 -5.93
CA SER A 142 19.05 -3.21 -6.32
C SER A 142 18.35 -4.20 -7.24
N TYR A 143 17.01 -4.12 -7.36
CA TYR A 143 16.22 -5.00 -8.21
C TYR A 143 15.69 -4.28 -9.44
N ASN A 144 15.71 -4.95 -10.58
CA ASN A 144 15.05 -4.44 -11.79
C ASN A 144 13.56 -4.81 -11.75
N TYR A 145 12.75 -3.89 -11.23
CA TYR A 145 11.29 -4.04 -11.17
C TYR A 145 10.60 -3.82 -12.52
N GLU A 146 11.27 -3.22 -13.51
CA GLU A 146 10.67 -2.93 -14.80
C GLU A 146 10.06 -4.17 -15.46
N LYS A 147 10.71 -5.32 -15.31
CA LYS A 147 10.19 -6.60 -15.81
C LYS A 147 8.83 -6.99 -15.23
N TRP A 148 8.56 -6.55 -14.01
CA TRP A 148 7.35 -6.91 -13.27
C TRP A 148 6.28 -5.82 -13.34
N THR A 149 6.67 -4.56 -13.54
CA THR A 149 5.79 -3.40 -13.49
C THR A 149 5.51 -2.76 -14.84
N LYS A 150 6.08 -3.30 -15.92
CA LYS A 150 5.94 -2.78 -17.29
C LYS A 150 4.48 -2.59 -17.74
N HIS A 151 3.57 -3.42 -17.23
CA HIS A 151 2.14 -3.36 -17.55
C HIS A 151 1.33 -2.48 -16.60
N PHE A 152 1.92 -1.95 -15.53
CA PHE A 152 1.23 -1.07 -14.59
C PHE A 152 0.98 0.29 -15.24
N ARG A 153 -0.25 0.76 -15.21
CA ARG A 153 -0.64 2.02 -15.88
C ARG A 153 -0.62 3.21 -14.93
N ASN A 154 -1.37 3.14 -13.85
CA ASN A 154 -1.50 4.21 -12.84
C ASN A 154 -0.47 4.00 -11.72
N TYR A 155 0.79 4.05 -12.09
CA TYR A 155 1.90 3.56 -11.26
C TYR A 155 3.00 4.61 -11.08
N LYS A 156 3.47 4.74 -9.86
CA LYS A 156 4.67 5.48 -9.49
C LYS A 156 5.51 4.65 -8.55
N SER A 157 6.81 4.53 -8.80
CA SER A 157 7.75 3.92 -7.88
C SER A 157 8.58 4.96 -7.17
N ILE A 158 8.85 4.72 -5.89
CA ILE A 158 9.78 5.48 -5.04
C ILE A 158 10.80 4.50 -4.50
N SER A 159 12.07 4.87 -4.59
CA SER A 159 13.13 4.04 -4.02
C SER A 159 13.10 4.07 -2.51
N ARG A 160 13.37 2.91 -1.88
CA ARG A 160 13.54 2.82 -0.43
C ARG A 160 14.57 3.78 0.09
N LYS A 161 14.24 4.44 1.17
CA LYS A 161 15.07 5.38 1.91
C LYS A 161 14.56 5.45 3.35
N SER A 162 15.03 6.38 4.16
CA SER A 162 14.47 6.57 5.49
C SER A 162 12.98 6.88 5.43
N PHE A 163 12.22 6.50 6.46
CA PHE A 163 10.77 6.73 6.47
C PHE A 163 10.42 8.22 6.37
N ASN A 164 11.21 9.10 7.01
CA ASN A 164 11.01 10.55 6.91
C ASN A 164 11.15 11.06 5.48
N GLU A 165 12.17 10.59 4.75
CA GLU A 165 12.36 10.96 3.34
C GLU A 165 11.25 10.40 2.46
N LEU A 166 10.80 9.15 2.70
CA LEU A 166 9.67 8.55 1.99
C LEU A 166 8.38 9.33 2.23
N SER A 167 8.07 9.66 3.48
CA SER A 167 6.87 10.42 3.83
C SER A 167 6.86 11.79 3.19
N PHE A 168 8.00 12.50 3.22
CA PHE A 168 8.14 13.79 2.57
C PHE A 168 7.94 13.68 1.04
N GLU A 169 8.57 12.70 0.40
CA GLU A 169 8.43 12.49 -1.05
C GLU A 169 7.01 12.13 -1.44
N ILE A 170 6.38 11.18 -0.74
CA ILE A 170 4.97 10.80 -0.98
C ILE A 170 4.07 12.01 -0.84
N LEU A 171 4.18 12.76 0.25
CA LEU A 171 3.35 13.93 0.49
C LEU A 171 3.54 15.06 -0.54
N ASN A 172 4.66 15.11 -1.26
CA ASN A 172 4.93 16.15 -2.25
C ASN A 172 4.85 15.66 -3.70
N LEU A 173 4.39 14.43 -3.93
CA LEU A 173 4.17 13.93 -5.29
C LEU A 173 3.00 14.65 -5.96
N ASN A 174 3.24 15.16 -7.18
CA ASN A 174 2.16 15.65 -8.06
C ASN A 174 1.30 14.52 -8.62
N PHE A 175 1.59 13.28 -8.26
CA PHE A 175 0.87 12.09 -8.66
C PHE A 175 -0.38 11.82 -7.81
N ILE A 176 -0.46 12.41 -6.62
CA ILE A 176 -1.56 12.18 -5.68
C ILE A 176 -2.72 13.13 -5.96
#